data_7667962ca551589ed4906270f88f58e7
#
_entry.id   7667962ca551589ed4906270f88f58e7
#
_cell.length_a   1.000
_cell.length_b   1.000
_cell.length_c   1.000
_cell.angle_alpha   90.00
_cell.angle_beta   90.00
_cell.angle_gamma   90.00
#
_symmetry.space_group_name_H-M   'P 1'
#
loop_
_entity.id
_entity.type
_entity.pdbx_description
1 polymer ?
#
loop_
_entity_poly.entity_id
_entity_poly.type
_entity_poly.pdbx_seq_one_letter_code
_entity_poly.pdbx_strand_id
1 'polypeptide(L)'
;YIDAANGREEALDHVLLFGPPGLGKTTLANIISRELNVNIKQASGPVIDRAGDLAGMLTNIQHRDVFFIDEIHRLNSVVEEYLYSAMEDFKIDIMIDKGPSARSVQLDLDPFTLVGATTRLGNLTSPLRDRFGIVLRVDYYCSEDLFHIVCRSAEILEVDIDDEGAMELARRSRGTPRVANRILRRARDYAQVKADGRITYDVANMALNKLGVDKFGLDIMDRNILKILIDKFSGGPVGIKSLGVAVGEDPATIEDVYEPFLIKQGFMQRTSRGRAQESAYKLLDKPINNNSQKDLF
;
A
#
# COMPACT_ATOMS: atom_id res chain seq x y z
N TYR A 1 20.97 -6.85 8.02
CA TYR A 1 20.63 -6.17 9.29
C TYR A 1 20.09 -7.15 10.33
N ILE A 2 19.09 -7.97 9.99
CA ILE A 2 18.45 -8.95 10.91
C ILE A 2 19.48 -9.92 11.47
N ASP A 3 20.34 -10.55 10.64
CA ASP A 3 21.37 -11.46 11.09
C ASP A 3 22.36 -10.80 12.06
N ALA A 4 22.67 -9.53 11.82
CA ALA A 4 23.56 -8.76 12.68
C ALA A 4 22.92 -8.46 14.05
N ALA A 5 21.65 -8.08 14.07
CA ALA A 5 20.89 -7.85 15.30
C ALA A 5 20.75 -9.16 16.11
N ASN A 6 20.43 -10.27 15.44
CA ASN A 6 20.38 -11.59 16.08
C ASN A 6 21.72 -12.02 16.65
N GLY A 7 22.83 -11.78 15.92
CA GLY A 7 24.17 -12.15 16.40
C GLY A 7 24.65 -11.36 17.62
N ARG A 8 24.10 -10.15 17.84
CA ARG A 8 24.37 -9.32 19.02
C ARG A 8 23.34 -9.42 20.13
N GLU A 9 22.25 -10.16 19.87
CA GLU A 9 21.07 -10.23 20.77
C GLU A 9 20.47 -8.84 21.10
N GLU A 10 20.52 -7.91 20.14
CA GLU A 10 20.01 -6.55 20.26
C GLU A 10 18.70 -6.38 19.48
N ALA A 11 17.92 -5.35 19.84
CA ALA A 11 16.81 -4.91 19.00
C ALA A 11 17.34 -4.43 17.63
N LEU A 12 16.61 -4.71 16.55
CA LEU A 12 16.92 -4.17 15.23
C LEU A 12 16.63 -2.66 15.23
N ASP A 13 17.40 -1.89 14.47
CA ASP A 13 17.09 -0.49 14.21
C ASP A 13 15.63 -0.33 13.73
N HIS A 14 15.01 0.80 14.07
CA HIS A 14 13.64 1.07 13.65
C HIS A 14 13.53 1.10 12.13
N VAL A 15 12.47 0.47 11.59
CA VAL A 15 12.26 0.25 10.16
C VAL A 15 11.05 1.03 9.67
N LEU A 16 11.20 1.82 8.61
CA LEU A 16 10.11 2.47 7.91
C LEU A 16 9.86 1.80 6.55
N LEU A 17 8.67 1.23 6.37
CA LEU A 17 8.21 0.66 5.11
C LEU A 17 7.29 1.65 4.41
N PHE A 18 7.67 2.15 3.24
CA PHE A 18 6.82 3.09 2.51
C PHE A 18 6.57 2.64 1.06
N GLY A 19 5.43 3.01 0.53
CA GLY A 19 5.04 2.70 -0.85
C GLY A 19 3.53 2.52 -1.03
N PRO A 20 3.07 2.30 -2.26
CA PRO A 20 1.65 2.15 -2.59
C PRO A 20 0.91 1.13 -1.72
N PRO A 21 -0.43 1.23 -1.60
CA PRO A 21 -1.21 0.28 -0.83
C PRO A 21 -1.23 -1.11 -1.47
N GLY A 22 -1.38 -2.15 -0.65
CA GLY A 22 -1.57 -3.52 -1.13
C GLY A 22 -0.30 -4.28 -1.51
N LEU A 23 0.89 -3.72 -1.24
CA LEU A 23 2.19 -4.31 -1.57
C LEU A 23 2.78 -5.23 -0.48
N GLY A 24 2.06 -5.46 0.62
CA GLY A 24 2.49 -6.41 1.65
C GLY A 24 3.35 -5.81 2.77
N LYS A 25 3.30 -4.50 3.05
CA LYS A 25 4.05 -3.87 4.15
C LYS A 25 3.79 -4.55 5.50
N THR A 26 2.55 -4.85 5.82
CA THR A 26 2.18 -5.62 7.04
C THR A 26 2.75 -7.04 7.02
N THR A 27 2.78 -7.69 5.85
CA THR A 27 3.39 -9.01 5.69
C THR A 27 4.90 -8.95 5.95
N LEU A 28 5.58 -7.92 5.44
CA LEU A 28 7.01 -7.70 5.69
C LEU A 28 7.30 -7.49 7.18
N ALA A 29 6.47 -6.73 7.89
CA ALA A 29 6.61 -6.57 9.35
C ALA A 29 6.50 -7.92 10.09
N ASN A 30 5.57 -8.78 9.67
CA ASN A 30 5.45 -10.14 10.23
C ASN A 30 6.65 -11.04 9.86
N ILE A 31 7.23 -10.88 8.67
CA ILE A 31 8.45 -11.60 8.28
C ILE A 31 9.61 -11.13 9.14
N ILE A 32 9.80 -9.81 9.31
CA ILE A 32 10.85 -9.25 10.18
C ILE A 32 10.78 -9.85 11.59
N SER A 33 9.60 -9.89 12.21
CA SER A 33 9.45 -10.46 13.56
C SER A 33 9.80 -11.96 13.62
N ARG A 34 9.42 -12.73 12.59
CA ARG A 34 9.75 -14.17 12.49
C ARG A 34 11.23 -14.42 12.31
N GLU A 35 11.89 -13.65 11.45
CA GLU A 35 13.34 -13.75 11.21
C GLU A 35 14.16 -13.30 12.43
N LEU A 36 13.64 -12.35 13.22
CA LEU A 36 14.20 -11.96 14.52
C LEU A 36 13.89 -12.97 15.64
N ASN A 37 12.94 -13.91 15.39
CA ASN A 37 12.43 -14.86 16.37
C ASN A 37 11.85 -14.18 17.64
N VAL A 38 11.05 -13.12 17.44
CA VAL A 38 10.42 -12.32 18.50
C VAL A 38 8.92 -12.13 18.25
N ASN A 39 8.19 -11.66 19.26
CA ASN A 39 6.77 -11.35 19.11
C ASN A 39 6.57 -10.07 18.31
N ILE A 40 5.37 -9.93 17.73
CA ILE A 40 4.92 -8.70 17.08
C ILE A 40 3.63 -8.21 17.72
N LYS A 41 3.62 -6.93 18.10
CA LYS A 41 2.40 -6.20 18.44
C LYS A 41 2.04 -5.28 17.30
N GLN A 42 0.77 -5.24 16.94
CA GLN A 42 0.29 -4.48 15.79
C GLN A 42 -0.73 -3.44 16.21
N ALA A 43 -0.58 -2.24 15.68
CA ALA A 43 -1.51 -1.15 15.82
C ALA A 43 -1.70 -0.42 14.48
N SER A 44 -2.66 0.46 14.40
CA SER A 44 -2.85 1.37 13.28
C SER A 44 -2.83 2.81 13.77
N GLY A 45 -2.17 3.71 13.02
CA GLY A 45 -2.07 5.12 13.40
C GLY A 45 -3.39 5.76 13.84
N PRO A 46 -4.50 5.59 13.08
CA PRO A 46 -5.81 6.14 13.46
C PRO A 46 -6.41 5.60 14.77
N VAL A 47 -5.94 4.47 15.27
CA VAL A 47 -6.45 3.84 16.52
C VAL A 47 -5.71 4.37 17.74
N ILE A 48 -4.49 4.86 17.57
CA ILE A 48 -3.68 5.44 18.65
C ILE A 48 -4.05 6.93 18.76
N ASP A 49 -5.06 7.24 19.56
CA ASP A 49 -5.58 8.60 19.66
C ASP A 49 -4.92 9.41 20.77
N ARG A 50 -4.45 8.76 21.83
CA ARG A 50 -3.88 9.41 23.03
C ARG A 50 -2.53 8.80 23.40
N ALA A 51 -1.71 9.62 24.07
CA ALA A 51 -0.44 9.18 24.65
C ALA A 51 -0.58 7.95 25.57
N GLY A 52 -1.68 7.88 26.34
CA GLY A 52 -1.98 6.74 27.20
C GLY A 52 -2.23 5.44 26.44
N ASP A 53 -2.81 5.50 25.22
CA ASP A 53 -3.03 4.33 24.38
C ASP A 53 -1.68 3.78 23.91
N LEU A 54 -0.79 4.68 23.43
CA LEU A 54 0.57 4.34 23.03
C LEU A 54 1.36 3.73 24.22
N ALA A 55 1.31 4.38 25.37
CA ALA A 55 2.01 3.92 26.56
C ALA A 55 1.54 2.53 27.01
N GLY A 56 0.22 2.29 27.03
CA GLY A 56 -0.34 0.98 27.35
C GLY A 56 0.07 -0.12 26.38
N MET A 57 0.33 0.21 25.10
CA MET A 57 0.86 -0.74 24.14
C MET A 57 2.36 -0.99 24.36
N LEU A 58 3.15 0.06 24.58
CA LEU A 58 4.61 -0.03 24.70
C LEU A 58 5.07 -0.68 26.02
N THR A 59 4.42 -0.40 27.14
CA THR A 59 4.75 -1.02 28.44
C THR A 59 4.55 -2.54 28.51
N ASN A 60 3.84 -3.09 27.54
CA ASN A 60 3.66 -4.53 27.40
C ASN A 60 4.58 -5.17 26.34
N ILE A 61 5.49 -4.45 25.75
CA ILE A 61 6.49 -4.95 24.79
C ILE A 61 7.65 -5.56 25.58
N GLN A 62 8.13 -6.71 25.14
CA GLN A 62 9.29 -7.37 25.70
C GLN A 62 10.55 -7.00 24.93
N HIS A 63 11.71 -7.28 25.52
CA HIS A 63 13.01 -7.03 24.92
C HIS A 63 13.09 -7.62 23.50
N ARG A 64 13.50 -6.79 22.52
CA ARG A 64 13.62 -7.09 21.08
C ARG A 64 12.32 -7.29 20.32
N ASP A 65 11.15 -7.28 20.97
CA ASP A 65 9.87 -7.41 20.26
C ASP A 65 9.70 -6.37 19.15
N VAL A 66 8.88 -6.69 18.16
CA VAL A 66 8.50 -5.78 17.09
C VAL A 66 7.20 -5.07 17.44
N PHE A 67 7.19 -3.75 17.40
CA PHE A 67 5.97 -2.94 17.42
C PHE A 67 5.68 -2.42 16.03
N PHE A 68 4.59 -2.88 15.41
CA PHE A 68 4.19 -2.47 14.06
C PHE A 68 3.06 -1.45 14.11
N ILE A 69 3.25 -0.30 13.43
CA ILE A 69 2.21 0.72 13.26
C ILE A 69 1.90 0.87 11.78
N ASP A 70 0.71 0.44 11.36
CA ASP A 70 0.21 0.69 9.99
C ASP A 70 -0.35 2.12 9.87
N GLU A 71 -0.21 2.72 8.68
CA GLU A 71 -0.60 4.10 8.39
C GLU A 71 -0.05 5.10 9.44
N ILE A 72 1.24 4.95 9.78
CA ILE A 72 1.91 5.74 10.83
C ILE A 72 1.83 7.25 10.59
N HIS A 73 1.69 7.71 9.34
CA HIS A 73 1.48 9.12 8.98
C HIS A 73 0.14 9.71 9.48
N ARG A 74 -0.74 8.88 10.04
CA ARG A 74 -2.02 9.30 10.60
C ARG A 74 -2.02 9.42 12.12
N LEU A 75 -0.86 9.26 12.75
CA LEU A 75 -0.69 9.63 14.15
C LEU A 75 -0.91 11.14 14.33
N ASN A 76 -1.51 11.53 15.42
CA ASN A 76 -1.57 12.94 15.77
C ASN A 76 -0.23 13.41 16.36
N SER A 77 0.04 14.72 16.32
CA SER A 77 1.31 15.30 16.75
C SER A 77 1.67 15.00 18.20
N VAL A 78 0.67 14.93 19.08
CA VAL A 78 0.89 14.63 20.50
C VAL A 78 1.41 13.22 20.67
N VAL A 79 0.81 12.24 20.01
CA VAL A 79 1.26 10.84 20.03
C VAL A 79 2.64 10.68 19.40
N GLU A 80 2.93 11.43 18.32
CA GLU A 80 4.26 11.43 17.70
C GLU A 80 5.36 11.87 18.67
N GLU A 81 5.13 12.92 19.48
CA GLU A 81 6.11 13.42 20.47
C GLU A 81 6.46 12.34 21.51
N TYR A 82 5.47 11.60 22.00
CA TYR A 82 5.72 10.47 22.90
C TYR A 82 6.47 9.33 22.22
N LEU A 83 6.18 9.10 20.94
CA LEU A 83 6.87 8.07 20.17
C LEU A 83 8.35 8.40 19.96
N TYR A 84 8.73 9.69 19.84
CA TYR A 84 10.13 10.10 19.72
C TYR A 84 10.98 9.63 20.91
N SER A 85 10.56 9.92 22.12
CA SER A 85 11.28 9.50 23.34
C SER A 85 11.32 7.98 23.48
N ALA A 86 10.22 7.31 23.09
CA ALA A 86 10.16 5.86 23.10
C ALA A 86 11.14 5.21 22.10
N MET A 87 11.39 5.86 20.95
CA MET A 87 12.32 5.36 19.92
C MET A 87 13.80 5.65 20.28
N GLU A 88 14.09 6.82 20.82
CA GLU A 88 15.48 7.23 21.09
C GLU A 88 16.00 6.72 22.42
N ASP A 89 15.22 6.91 23.48
CA ASP A 89 15.65 6.70 24.87
C ASP A 89 15.02 5.46 25.52
N PHE A 90 14.12 4.77 24.82
CA PHE A 90 13.28 3.70 25.38
C PHE A 90 12.58 4.12 26.65
N LYS A 91 12.02 5.33 26.66
CA LYS A 91 11.29 5.93 27.76
C LYS A 91 10.02 6.60 27.28
N ILE A 92 9.02 6.63 28.14
CA ILE A 92 7.78 7.35 27.87
C ILE A 92 7.34 8.10 29.13
N ASP A 93 7.08 9.42 28.98
CA ASP A 93 6.59 10.25 30.05
C ASP A 93 5.07 10.32 30.01
N ILE A 94 4.38 9.91 31.06
CA ILE A 94 2.92 9.94 31.13
C ILE A 94 2.47 11.00 32.12
N MET A 95 1.60 11.91 31.68
CA MET A 95 0.93 12.87 32.54
C MET A 95 -0.23 12.21 33.29
N ILE A 96 -0.14 12.06 34.60
CA ILE A 96 -1.17 11.42 35.42
C ILE A 96 -2.34 12.38 35.70
N ASP A 97 -2.06 13.68 35.89
CA ASP A 97 -3.05 14.69 36.25
C ASP A 97 -3.07 15.86 35.25
N LYS A 98 -4.20 16.56 35.19
CA LYS A 98 -4.34 17.81 34.44
C LYS A 98 -4.37 19.02 35.39
N GLY A 99 -3.67 20.08 35.02
CA GLY A 99 -3.69 21.36 35.77
C GLY A 99 -2.36 21.70 36.45
N PRO A 100 -2.33 22.71 37.34
CA PRO A 100 -1.10 23.21 37.97
C PRO A 100 -0.36 22.21 38.87
N SER A 101 -1.04 21.12 39.25
CA SER A 101 -0.47 20.03 40.06
C SER A 101 -0.17 18.77 39.23
N ALA A 102 -0.15 18.90 37.90
CA ALA A 102 0.13 17.76 36.98
C ALA A 102 1.48 17.13 37.32
N ARG A 103 1.48 15.81 37.45
CA ARG A 103 2.69 15.01 37.67
C ARG A 103 2.95 14.19 36.44
N SER A 104 4.19 14.14 35.97
CA SER A 104 4.65 13.20 35.00
C SER A 104 5.29 11.98 35.68
N VAL A 105 5.03 10.82 35.16
CA VAL A 105 5.76 9.60 35.52
C VAL A 105 6.46 9.09 34.26
N GLN A 106 7.77 8.96 34.37
CA GLN A 106 8.59 8.37 33.34
C GLN A 106 8.60 6.85 33.53
N LEU A 107 8.28 6.14 32.47
CA LEU A 107 8.33 4.68 32.41
C LEU A 107 9.48 4.27 31.48
N ASP A 108 10.34 3.39 31.98
CA ASP A 108 11.36 2.73 31.18
C ASP A 108 10.70 1.64 30.34
N LEU A 109 11.12 1.50 29.09
CA LEU A 109 10.68 0.49 28.13
C LEU A 109 11.81 -0.47 27.84
N ASP A 110 11.48 -1.74 27.62
CA ASP A 110 12.47 -2.67 27.05
C ASP A 110 12.84 -2.23 25.63
N PRO A 111 14.12 -2.32 25.22
CA PRO A 111 14.52 -2.07 23.84
C PRO A 111 13.73 -2.89 22.84
N PHE A 112 13.10 -2.23 21.88
CA PHE A 112 12.21 -2.84 20.88
C PHE A 112 12.50 -2.29 19.49
N THR A 113 11.97 -2.95 18.46
CA THR A 113 12.02 -2.48 17.09
C THR A 113 10.68 -1.91 16.66
N LEU A 114 10.62 -0.61 16.36
CA LEU A 114 9.45 -0.02 15.70
C LEU A 114 9.52 -0.32 14.19
N VAL A 115 8.45 -0.90 13.65
CA VAL A 115 8.24 -1.01 12.20
C VAL A 115 7.06 -0.13 11.81
N GLY A 116 7.34 1.02 11.19
CA GLY A 116 6.31 1.92 10.66
C GLY A 116 5.95 1.58 9.22
N ALA A 117 4.68 1.62 8.86
CA ALA A 117 4.24 1.51 7.48
C ALA A 117 3.46 2.76 7.05
N THR A 118 3.72 3.26 5.84
CA THR A 118 3.01 4.41 5.28
C THR A 118 2.82 4.31 3.77
N THR A 119 1.69 4.81 3.29
CA THR A 119 1.45 5.03 1.86
C THR A 119 1.90 6.43 1.42
N ARG A 120 2.10 7.35 2.36
CA ARG A 120 2.37 8.78 2.12
C ARG A 120 3.58 9.25 2.92
N LEU A 121 4.79 8.93 2.43
CA LEU A 121 6.04 9.32 3.09
C LEU A 121 6.13 10.84 3.35
N GLY A 122 5.62 11.65 2.43
CA GLY A 122 5.63 13.12 2.54
C GLY A 122 4.73 13.68 3.67
N ASN A 123 3.82 12.88 4.21
CA ASN A 123 2.96 13.28 5.33
C ASN A 123 3.58 12.96 6.71
N LEU A 124 4.71 12.23 6.74
CA LEU A 124 5.47 12.03 7.96
C LEU A 124 6.27 13.29 8.28
N THR A 125 6.28 13.67 9.55
CA THR A 125 7.14 14.75 10.03
C THR A 125 8.62 14.38 9.85
N SER A 126 9.47 15.37 9.60
CA SER A 126 10.91 15.11 9.47
C SER A 126 11.49 14.51 10.77
N PRO A 127 11.13 14.99 11.98
CA PRO A 127 11.62 14.39 13.21
C PRO A 127 11.29 12.90 13.38
N LEU A 128 10.08 12.48 13.00
CA LEU A 128 9.72 11.06 13.05
C LEU A 128 10.50 10.24 12.02
N ARG A 129 10.60 10.75 10.80
CA ARG A 129 11.28 10.04 9.72
C ARG A 129 12.76 9.82 10.00
N ASP A 130 13.44 10.83 10.57
CA ASP A 130 14.88 10.81 10.81
C ASP A 130 15.28 9.84 11.94
N ARG A 131 14.31 9.36 12.73
CA ARG A 131 14.50 8.32 13.77
C ARG A 131 14.45 6.89 13.26
N PHE A 132 14.09 6.69 12.00
CA PHE A 132 14.16 5.37 11.38
C PHE A 132 15.55 5.15 10.79
N GLY A 133 16.31 4.20 11.37
CA GLY A 133 17.63 3.81 10.87
C GLY A 133 17.56 3.04 9.55
N ILE A 134 16.43 2.39 9.27
CA ILE A 134 16.22 1.60 8.06
C ILE A 134 14.96 2.10 7.34
N VAL A 135 15.13 2.68 6.14
CA VAL A 135 14.01 3.19 5.34
C VAL A 135 13.93 2.42 4.02
N LEU A 136 12.87 1.64 3.84
CA LEU A 136 12.69 0.74 2.71
C LEU A 136 11.47 1.11 1.87
N ARG A 137 11.70 1.34 0.59
CA ARG A 137 10.62 1.50 -0.38
C ARG A 137 10.12 0.13 -0.83
N VAL A 138 8.82 -0.10 -0.68
CA VAL A 138 8.14 -1.26 -1.24
C VAL A 138 7.51 -0.84 -2.56
N ASP A 139 7.96 -1.43 -3.65
CA ASP A 139 7.50 -1.09 -4.99
C ASP A 139 6.59 -2.18 -5.57
N TYR A 140 6.00 -1.91 -6.72
CA TYR A 140 5.15 -2.87 -7.42
C TYR A 140 5.94 -4.10 -7.87
N TYR A 141 5.31 -5.24 -7.75
CA TYR A 141 5.85 -6.52 -8.17
C TYR A 141 5.79 -6.69 -9.70
N CYS A 142 6.73 -7.42 -10.28
CA CYS A 142 6.62 -7.89 -11.65
C CYS A 142 5.61 -9.05 -11.75
N SER A 143 5.27 -9.43 -12.96
CA SER A 143 4.29 -10.52 -13.18
C SER A 143 4.80 -11.86 -12.68
N GLU A 144 6.11 -12.10 -12.80
CA GLU A 144 6.80 -13.30 -12.37
C GLU A 144 6.75 -13.48 -10.86
N ASP A 145 7.02 -12.40 -10.09
CA ASP A 145 6.90 -12.43 -8.63
C ASP A 145 5.45 -12.66 -8.19
N LEU A 146 4.50 -11.99 -8.86
CA LEU A 146 3.07 -12.18 -8.58
C LEU A 146 2.59 -13.58 -8.95
N PHE A 147 3.15 -14.21 -9.97
CA PHE A 147 2.87 -15.60 -10.31
C PHE A 147 3.19 -16.52 -9.11
N HIS A 148 4.35 -16.40 -8.52
CA HIS A 148 4.72 -17.18 -7.32
C HIS A 148 3.78 -16.90 -6.13
N ILE A 149 3.34 -15.64 -5.96
CA ILE A 149 2.38 -15.29 -4.92
C ILE A 149 1.01 -15.91 -5.20
N VAL A 150 0.55 -15.93 -6.46
CA VAL A 150 -0.71 -16.55 -6.87
C VAL A 150 -0.67 -18.06 -6.63
N CYS A 151 0.39 -18.76 -7.09
CA CYS A 151 0.55 -20.20 -6.88
C CYS A 151 0.52 -20.55 -5.39
N ARG A 152 1.34 -19.88 -4.56
CA ARG A 152 1.34 -20.09 -3.11
C ARG A 152 -0.03 -19.81 -2.47
N SER A 153 -0.72 -18.77 -2.93
CA SER A 153 -2.06 -18.45 -2.40
C SER A 153 -3.10 -19.46 -2.85
N ALA A 154 -2.97 -20.03 -4.03
CA ALA A 154 -3.83 -21.12 -4.54
C ALA A 154 -3.65 -22.39 -3.71
N GLU A 155 -2.41 -22.77 -3.38
CA GLU A 155 -2.11 -23.88 -2.47
C GLU A 155 -2.79 -23.70 -1.09
N ILE A 156 -2.65 -22.50 -0.49
CA ILE A 156 -3.27 -22.19 0.83
C ILE A 156 -4.80 -22.23 0.76
N LEU A 157 -5.38 -21.87 -0.39
CA LEU A 157 -6.83 -21.87 -0.62
C LEU A 157 -7.35 -23.20 -1.15
N GLU A 158 -6.48 -24.20 -1.34
CA GLU A 158 -6.79 -25.53 -1.89
C GLU A 158 -7.48 -25.42 -3.26
N VAL A 159 -6.95 -24.54 -4.13
CA VAL A 159 -7.47 -24.30 -5.48
C VAL A 159 -6.53 -24.89 -6.51
N ASP A 160 -7.04 -25.75 -7.37
CA ASP A 160 -6.29 -26.26 -8.52
C ASP A 160 -6.17 -25.16 -9.59
N ILE A 161 -4.94 -24.80 -9.92
CA ILE A 161 -4.61 -23.77 -10.92
C ILE A 161 -3.41 -24.22 -11.74
N ASP A 162 -3.46 -24.05 -13.06
CA ASP A 162 -2.30 -24.29 -13.90
C ASP A 162 -1.43 -23.02 -14.04
N ASP A 163 -0.21 -23.21 -14.54
CA ASP A 163 0.77 -22.13 -14.68
C ASP A 163 0.29 -21.00 -15.60
N GLU A 164 -0.45 -21.35 -16.67
CA GLU A 164 -0.97 -20.36 -17.61
C GLU A 164 -2.09 -19.52 -16.98
N GLY A 165 -2.98 -20.14 -16.23
CA GLY A 165 -4.03 -19.47 -15.46
C GLY A 165 -3.44 -18.59 -14.36
N ALA A 166 -2.46 -19.09 -13.61
CA ALA A 166 -1.76 -18.34 -12.57
C ALA A 166 -1.03 -17.12 -13.15
N MET A 167 -0.33 -17.28 -14.26
CA MET A 167 0.37 -16.18 -14.94
C MET A 167 -0.61 -15.14 -15.49
N GLU A 168 -1.77 -15.55 -15.99
CA GLU A 168 -2.78 -14.61 -16.50
C GLU A 168 -3.39 -13.79 -15.36
N LEU A 169 -3.68 -14.40 -14.21
CA LEU A 169 -4.10 -13.66 -13.01
C LEU A 169 -3.00 -12.69 -12.53
N ALA A 170 -1.74 -13.13 -12.53
CA ALA A 170 -0.60 -12.31 -12.11
C ALA A 170 -0.43 -11.07 -13.00
N ARG A 171 -0.48 -11.23 -14.33
CA ARG A 171 -0.34 -10.13 -15.30
C ARG A 171 -1.39 -9.04 -15.12
N ARG A 172 -2.63 -9.43 -14.81
CA ARG A 172 -3.74 -8.48 -14.64
C ARG A 172 -3.92 -7.98 -13.19
N SER A 173 -2.98 -8.32 -12.29
CA SER A 173 -3.03 -7.95 -10.86
C SER A 173 -2.47 -6.58 -10.51
N ARG A 174 -2.22 -5.73 -11.50
CA ARG A 174 -1.78 -4.33 -11.31
C ARG A 174 -0.46 -4.19 -10.52
N GLY A 175 0.36 -5.23 -10.49
CA GLY A 175 1.61 -5.25 -9.73
C GLY A 175 1.43 -5.34 -8.20
N THR A 176 0.25 -5.73 -7.70
CA THR A 176 -0.03 -5.75 -6.26
C THR A 176 -0.54 -7.10 -5.75
N PRO A 177 0.09 -7.68 -4.70
CA PRO A 177 -0.37 -8.93 -4.08
C PRO A 177 -1.83 -8.91 -3.60
N ARG A 178 -2.29 -7.75 -3.10
CA ARG A 178 -3.69 -7.59 -2.66
C ARG A 178 -4.68 -7.81 -3.81
N VAL A 179 -4.40 -7.24 -4.98
CA VAL A 179 -5.24 -7.41 -6.17
C VAL A 179 -5.13 -8.85 -6.69
N ALA A 180 -3.93 -9.42 -6.75
CA ALA A 180 -3.70 -10.80 -7.15
C ALA A 180 -4.55 -11.77 -6.32
N ASN A 181 -4.49 -11.67 -5.00
CA ASN A 181 -5.28 -12.50 -4.09
C ASN A 181 -6.80 -12.27 -4.22
N ARG A 182 -7.22 -11.02 -4.48
CA ARG A 182 -8.63 -10.71 -4.73
C ARG A 182 -9.13 -11.37 -6.01
N ILE A 183 -8.36 -11.26 -7.09
CA ILE A 183 -8.69 -11.84 -8.39
C ILE A 183 -8.68 -13.37 -8.32
N LEU A 184 -7.69 -13.97 -7.66
CA LEU A 184 -7.61 -15.42 -7.47
C LEU A 184 -8.87 -15.97 -6.78
N ARG A 185 -9.34 -15.35 -5.70
CA ARG A 185 -10.57 -15.77 -5.03
C ARG A 185 -11.78 -15.70 -5.94
N ARG A 186 -11.90 -14.67 -6.78
CA ARG A 186 -13.01 -14.54 -7.75
C ARG A 186 -12.90 -15.54 -8.88
N ALA A 187 -11.68 -15.83 -9.37
CA ALA A 187 -11.45 -16.88 -10.37
C ALA A 187 -11.80 -18.27 -9.80
N ARG A 188 -11.47 -18.54 -8.52
CA ARG A 188 -11.90 -19.76 -7.84
C ARG A 188 -13.42 -19.88 -7.80
N ASP A 189 -14.12 -18.82 -7.33
CA ASP A 189 -15.58 -18.83 -7.26
C ASP A 189 -16.20 -19.10 -8.65
N TYR A 190 -15.62 -18.52 -9.70
CA TYR A 190 -16.04 -18.77 -11.10
C TYR A 190 -15.76 -20.19 -11.53
N ALA A 191 -14.56 -20.74 -11.27
CA ALA A 191 -14.18 -22.10 -11.60
C ALA A 191 -15.11 -23.14 -10.96
N GLN A 192 -15.46 -22.96 -9.68
CA GLN A 192 -16.34 -23.85 -8.95
C GLN A 192 -17.79 -23.87 -9.51
N VAL A 193 -18.27 -22.75 -10.07
CA VAL A 193 -19.67 -22.65 -10.51
C VAL A 193 -19.82 -22.89 -12.01
N LYS A 194 -18.82 -22.56 -12.82
CA LYS A 194 -18.90 -22.54 -14.30
C LYS A 194 -17.91 -23.47 -15.00
N ALA A 195 -17.01 -24.11 -14.24
CA ALA A 195 -16.03 -25.06 -14.74
C ALA A 195 -15.98 -26.28 -13.79
N ASP A 196 -14.91 -27.05 -13.87
CA ASP A 196 -14.65 -28.25 -13.08
C ASP A 196 -13.91 -28.00 -11.75
N GLY A 197 -13.81 -26.73 -11.31
CA GLY A 197 -13.10 -26.31 -10.11
C GLY A 197 -11.64 -25.93 -10.35
N ARG A 198 -11.08 -26.20 -11.54
CA ARG A 198 -9.72 -25.87 -11.93
C ARG A 198 -9.65 -24.51 -12.63
N ILE A 199 -8.65 -23.72 -12.31
CA ILE A 199 -8.37 -22.43 -12.96
C ILE A 199 -7.34 -22.65 -14.07
N THR A 200 -7.82 -22.79 -15.29
CA THR A 200 -6.99 -22.77 -16.52
C THR A 200 -6.90 -21.33 -17.05
N TYR A 201 -6.07 -21.12 -18.07
CA TYR A 201 -6.01 -19.84 -18.79
C TYR A 201 -7.39 -19.34 -19.22
N ASP A 202 -8.21 -20.20 -19.84
CA ASP A 202 -9.54 -19.81 -20.30
C ASP A 202 -10.47 -19.43 -19.16
N VAL A 203 -10.45 -20.20 -18.08
CA VAL A 203 -11.25 -19.92 -16.88
C VAL A 203 -10.80 -18.61 -16.23
N ALA A 204 -9.49 -18.39 -16.11
CA ALA A 204 -8.94 -17.14 -15.60
C ALA A 204 -9.37 -15.93 -16.44
N ASN A 205 -9.25 -16.04 -17.77
CA ASN A 205 -9.64 -14.99 -18.70
C ASN A 205 -11.16 -14.69 -18.65
N MET A 206 -12.01 -15.75 -18.60
CA MET A 206 -13.45 -15.58 -18.47
C MET A 206 -13.83 -14.91 -17.15
N ALA A 207 -13.21 -15.32 -16.02
CA ALA A 207 -13.42 -14.72 -14.72
C ALA A 207 -13.01 -13.23 -14.68
N LEU A 208 -11.84 -12.90 -15.22
CA LEU A 208 -11.35 -11.52 -15.32
C LEU A 208 -12.27 -10.64 -16.18
N ASN A 209 -12.74 -11.16 -17.32
CA ASN A 209 -13.69 -10.44 -18.16
C ASN A 209 -15.02 -10.17 -17.42
N LYS A 210 -15.51 -11.13 -16.64
CA LYS A 210 -16.72 -10.93 -15.79
C LYS A 210 -16.50 -9.91 -14.68
N LEU A 211 -15.27 -9.78 -14.18
CA LEU A 211 -14.87 -8.75 -13.23
C LEU A 211 -14.65 -7.37 -13.89
N GLY A 212 -14.75 -7.29 -15.21
CA GLY A 212 -14.49 -6.06 -15.96
C GLY A 212 -13.02 -5.67 -16.03
N VAL A 213 -12.10 -6.61 -15.75
CA VAL A 213 -10.65 -6.40 -15.85
C VAL A 213 -10.20 -6.79 -17.25
N ASP A 214 -9.65 -5.83 -17.99
CA ASP A 214 -9.19 -6.06 -19.36
C ASP A 214 -7.76 -6.66 -19.43
N LYS A 215 -7.27 -6.87 -20.65
CA LYS A 215 -5.93 -7.45 -20.90
C LYS A 215 -4.75 -6.64 -20.36
N PHE A 216 -4.97 -5.37 -20.02
CA PHE A 216 -3.97 -4.47 -19.41
C PHE A 216 -4.10 -4.38 -17.89
N GLY A 217 -5.07 -5.09 -17.29
CA GLY A 217 -5.37 -5.00 -15.87
C GLY A 217 -6.19 -3.77 -15.49
N LEU A 218 -6.76 -3.04 -16.48
CA LEU A 218 -7.64 -1.90 -16.25
C LEU A 218 -9.02 -2.39 -15.85
N ASP A 219 -9.57 -1.83 -14.79
CA ASP A 219 -10.96 -2.06 -14.40
C ASP A 219 -11.92 -1.07 -15.09
N ILE A 220 -13.19 -1.16 -14.74
CA ILE A 220 -14.24 -0.31 -15.34
C ILE A 220 -13.97 1.17 -15.03
N MET A 221 -13.52 1.49 -13.81
CA MET A 221 -13.29 2.87 -13.39
C MET A 221 -12.03 3.44 -14.05
N ASP A 222 -10.95 2.66 -14.17
CA ASP A 222 -9.75 3.07 -14.91
C ASP A 222 -10.11 3.50 -16.34
N ARG A 223 -10.87 2.65 -17.04
CA ARG A 223 -11.31 2.96 -18.41
C ARG A 223 -12.24 4.15 -18.48
N ASN A 224 -13.11 4.35 -17.47
CA ASN A 224 -13.98 5.52 -17.41
C ASN A 224 -13.19 6.81 -17.21
N ILE A 225 -12.18 6.81 -16.31
CA ILE A 225 -11.27 7.93 -16.10
C ILE A 225 -10.57 8.31 -17.39
N LEU A 226 -9.96 7.32 -18.07
CA LEU A 226 -9.25 7.55 -19.32
C LEU A 226 -10.18 8.04 -20.44
N LYS A 227 -11.37 7.45 -20.56
CA LYS A 227 -12.38 7.87 -21.54
C LYS A 227 -12.84 9.30 -21.33
N ILE A 228 -13.12 9.67 -20.08
CA ILE A 228 -13.55 11.04 -19.74
C ILE A 228 -12.43 12.04 -20.00
N LEU A 229 -11.18 11.68 -19.66
CA LEU A 229 -10.02 12.51 -19.93
C LEU A 229 -9.87 12.80 -21.43
N ILE A 230 -10.11 11.80 -22.27
CA ILE A 230 -10.06 11.92 -23.73
C ILE A 230 -11.28 12.68 -24.27
N ASP A 231 -12.49 12.24 -23.94
CA ASP A 231 -13.70 12.68 -24.59
C ASP A 231 -14.13 14.09 -24.15
N LYS A 232 -13.95 14.41 -22.85
CA LYS A 232 -14.38 15.70 -22.29
C LYS A 232 -13.26 16.73 -22.20
N PHE A 233 -12.01 16.28 -22.07
CA PHE A 233 -10.87 17.17 -21.84
C PHE A 233 -9.81 17.09 -22.95
N SER A 234 -10.10 16.43 -24.06
CA SER A 234 -9.20 16.30 -25.22
C SER A 234 -7.79 15.79 -24.85
N GLY A 235 -7.70 14.88 -23.86
CA GLY A 235 -6.44 14.35 -23.34
C GLY A 235 -5.81 15.15 -22.20
N GLY A 236 -6.41 16.23 -21.78
CA GLY A 236 -5.92 17.08 -20.70
C GLY A 236 -5.05 18.25 -21.17
N PRO A 237 -4.37 18.97 -20.26
CA PRO A 237 -4.32 18.74 -18.81
C PRO A 237 -5.57 19.19 -18.06
N VAL A 238 -5.98 18.43 -17.04
CA VAL A 238 -7.16 18.69 -16.21
C VAL A 238 -6.85 18.57 -14.72
N GLY A 239 -7.36 19.47 -13.89
CA GLY A 239 -7.20 19.41 -12.44
C GLY A 239 -7.98 18.24 -11.83
N ILE A 240 -7.46 17.66 -10.72
CA ILE A 240 -8.05 16.48 -10.06
C ILE A 240 -9.52 16.71 -9.64
N LYS A 241 -9.86 17.89 -9.14
CA LYS A 241 -11.22 18.23 -8.73
C LYS A 241 -12.21 18.21 -9.91
N SER A 242 -11.80 18.78 -11.05
CA SER A 242 -12.62 18.79 -12.27
C SER A 242 -12.76 17.38 -12.85
N LEU A 243 -11.70 16.58 -12.80
CA LEU A 243 -11.72 15.18 -13.20
C LEU A 243 -12.68 14.38 -12.30
N GLY A 244 -12.58 14.54 -10.97
CA GLY A 244 -13.45 13.87 -10.00
C GLY A 244 -14.92 14.14 -10.24
N VAL A 245 -15.29 15.42 -10.44
CA VAL A 245 -16.67 15.80 -10.79
C VAL A 245 -17.12 15.15 -12.10
N ALA A 246 -16.26 15.14 -13.12
CA ALA A 246 -16.62 14.60 -14.43
C ALA A 246 -16.75 13.06 -14.45
N VAL A 247 -16.00 12.37 -13.61
CA VAL A 247 -16.01 10.91 -13.42
C VAL A 247 -17.11 10.47 -12.46
N GLY A 248 -17.48 11.34 -11.52
CA GLY A 248 -18.43 11.03 -10.44
C GLY A 248 -17.77 10.29 -9.28
N GLU A 249 -16.47 10.56 -9.02
CA GLU A 249 -15.70 9.93 -7.95
C GLU A 249 -14.96 10.97 -7.10
N ASP A 250 -14.69 10.63 -5.84
CA ASP A 250 -13.92 11.50 -4.96
C ASP A 250 -12.51 11.74 -5.50
N PRO A 251 -12.03 13.00 -5.54
CA PRO A 251 -10.69 13.32 -6.04
C PRO A 251 -9.56 12.58 -5.32
N ALA A 252 -9.66 12.37 -4.00
CA ALA A 252 -8.64 11.63 -3.24
C ALA A 252 -8.65 10.13 -3.62
N THR A 253 -9.81 9.56 -3.86
CA THR A 253 -9.94 8.18 -4.37
C THR A 253 -9.26 8.02 -5.73
N ILE A 254 -9.47 8.97 -6.66
CA ILE A 254 -8.80 8.93 -7.96
C ILE A 254 -7.28 9.00 -7.75
N GLU A 255 -6.81 9.94 -6.93
CA GLU A 255 -5.37 10.18 -6.70
C GLU A 255 -4.67 9.01 -5.98
N ASP A 256 -5.33 8.37 -5.02
CA ASP A 256 -4.71 7.35 -4.20
C ASP A 256 -4.86 5.93 -4.75
N VAL A 257 -5.94 5.65 -5.50
CA VAL A 257 -6.28 4.28 -5.91
C VAL A 257 -6.04 4.03 -7.41
N TYR A 258 -6.48 4.94 -8.26
CA TYR A 258 -6.47 4.74 -9.73
C TYR A 258 -5.23 5.34 -10.40
N GLU A 259 -4.93 6.60 -10.09
CA GLU A 259 -3.86 7.36 -10.73
C GLU A 259 -2.48 6.69 -10.66
N PRO A 260 -2.04 6.09 -9.52
CA PRO A 260 -0.72 5.49 -9.44
C PRO A 260 -0.50 4.35 -10.43
N PHE A 261 -1.52 3.52 -10.66
CA PHE A 261 -1.45 2.45 -11.63
C PHE A 261 -1.46 2.98 -13.07
N LEU A 262 -2.35 3.93 -13.37
CA LEU A 262 -2.45 4.55 -14.69
C LEU A 262 -1.15 5.28 -15.09
N ILE A 263 -0.50 5.94 -14.14
CA ILE A 263 0.79 6.59 -14.35
C ILE A 263 1.89 5.54 -14.59
N LYS A 264 1.95 4.51 -13.75
CA LYS A 264 2.94 3.42 -13.90
C LYS A 264 2.86 2.76 -15.27
N GLN A 265 1.66 2.54 -15.76
CA GLN A 265 1.42 1.93 -17.08
C GLN A 265 1.60 2.92 -18.25
N GLY A 266 1.86 4.19 -17.97
CA GLY A 266 2.03 5.22 -18.99
C GLY A 266 0.73 5.67 -19.64
N PHE A 267 -0.44 5.33 -19.06
CA PHE A 267 -1.74 5.75 -19.57
C PHE A 267 -2.12 7.17 -19.14
N MET A 268 -1.47 7.68 -18.12
CA MET A 268 -1.69 9.01 -17.57
C MET A 268 -0.35 9.65 -17.15
N GLN A 269 -0.27 10.97 -17.22
CA GLN A 269 0.85 11.75 -16.73
C GLN A 269 0.35 12.83 -15.78
N ARG A 270 1.12 13.09 -14.72
CA ARG A 270 0.89 14.21 -13.81
C ARG A 270 1.79 15.36 -14.23
N THR A 271 1.21 16.49 -14.60
CA THR A 271 1.90 17.71 -14.99
C THR A 271 1.63 18.83 -13.99
N SER A 272 2.37 19.94 -14.07
CA SER A 272 2.12 21.14 -13.24
C SER A 272 0.73 21.77 -13.46
N ARG A 273 0.12 21.52 -14.63
CA ARG A 273 -1.23 22.02 -14.99
C ARG A 273 -2.34 21.00 -14.69
N GLY A 274 -2.02 19.76 -14.35
CA GLY A 274 -2.99 18.72 -14.08
C GLY A 274 -2.62 17.38 -14.71
N ARG A 275 -3.63 16.53 -14.94
CA ARG A 275 -3.51 15.19 -15.52
C ARG A 275 -3.66 15.28 -17.02
N ALA A 276 -2.70 14.71 -17.73
CA ALA A 276 -2.67 14.63 -19.19
C ALA A 276 -2.43 13.19 -19.65
N GLN A 277 -2.75 12.92 -20.94
CA GLN A 277 -2.75 11.58 -21.44
C GLN A 277 -2.46 11.54 -22.94
N GLU A 278 -1.38 10.83 -23.33
CA GLU A 278 -1.04 10.63 -24.74
C GLU A 278 -1.25 9.19 -25.23
N SER A 279 -1.05 8.21 -24.37
CA SER A 279 -1.00 6.79 -24.78
C SER A 279 -2.35 6.06 -24.79
N ALA A 280 -3.37 6.54 -24.05
CA ALA A 280 -4.66 5.85 -23.98
C ALA A 280 -5.53 6.02 -25.24
N TYR A 281 -5.19 6.96 -26.13
CA TYR A 281 -5.81 6.98 -27.48
C TYR A 281 -5.63 5.66 -28.20
N LYS A 282 -4.45 5.02 -28.05
CA LYS A 282 -4.17 3.69 -28.64
C LYS A 282 -4.99 2.56 -28.00
N LEU A 283 -5.38 2.70 -26.74
CA LEU A 283 -6.20 1.72 -26.01
C LEU A 283 -7.66 1.72 -26.41
N LEU A 284 -8.18 2.91 -26.77
CA LEU A 284 -9.58 3.10 -27.11
C LEU A 284 -9.83 3.08 -28.62
N ASP A 285 -8.84 2.66 -29.43
CA ASP A 285 -8.87 2.66 -30.90
C ASP A 285 -9.33 4.02 -31.49
N LYS A 286 -9.03 5.13 -30.79
CA LYS A 286 -9.35 6.48 -31.24
C LYS A 286 -8.15 7.15 -31.88
N PRO A 287 -8.34 7.92 -32.99
CA PRO A 287 -7.23 8.66 -33.60
C PRO A 287 -6.70 9.74 -32.66
N ILE A 288 -5.38 9.90 -32.58
CA ILE A 288 -4.70 10.96 -31.84
C ILE A 288 -5.11 12.29 -32.45
N ASN A 289 -5.75 13.15 -31.68
CA ASN A 289 -6.11 14.47 -32.15
C ASN A 289 -4.87 15.38 -32.08
N ASN A 290 -4.13 15.53 -33.19
CA ASN A 290 -2.88 16.28 -33.28
C ASN A 290 -3.02 17.82 -33.06
N ASN A 291 -4.23 18.30 -32.75
CA ASN A 291 -4.45 19.75 -32.56
C ASN A 291 -3.94 20.32 -31.23
N SER A 292 -3.52 19.47 -30.28
CA SER A 292 -3.01 19.94 -28.98
C SER A 292 -1.52 20.31 -28.97
N GLN A 293 -0.80 20.09 -30.07
CA GLN A 293 0.65 20.40 -30.17
C GLN A 293 0.95 21.81 -30.64
N LYS A 294 -0.03 22.59 -31.08
CA LYS A 294 0.23 23.93 -31.64
C LYS A 294 0.29 25.08 -30.62
N ASP A 295 -0.07 24.82 -29.36
CA ASP A 295 -0.08 25.86 -28.31
C ASP A 295 1.06 25.70 -27.28
N LEU A 296 2.12 24.96 -27.60
CA LEU A 296 3.27 24.73 -26.72
C LEU A 296 4.56 25.42 -27.16
N PHE A 297 4.44 26.42 -28.07
CA PHE A 297 5.58 27.34 -28.44
C PHE A 297 5.17 28.78 -28.27
#